data_614bcadf5f04e0973b8d6c49171dcd65
#
_entry.id   614bcadf5f04e0973b8d6c49171dcd65
#
_cell.length_a   1.000
_cell.length_b   1.000
_cell.length_c   1.000
_cell.angle_alpha   90.00
_cell.angle_beta   90.00
_cell.angle_gamma   90.00
#
_symmetry.space_group_name_H-M   'P 1'
#
loop_
_entity.id
_entity.type
_entity.pdbx_description
1 polymer ?
#
loop_
_entity_poly.entity_id
_entity_poly.type
_entity_poly.pdbx_seq_one_letter_code
_entity_poly.pdbx_strand_id
1 'polypeptide(L)'
;FSILTVSIFFETRSLHRQIRAGIASAEEGSSLKPLFNRAEQRLAVLGTLANAAPFVGLLGTVIGIIRAFHTISQASGAGGGMTLVAGGISEALVSTAAGLAVAIPASMIFNYFTFQNEKLMESAGVE
;
A
#
# COMPACT_ATOMS: atom_id res chain seq x y z
N PHE A 1 -6.63 0.10 5.29
CA PHE A 1 -5.61 -0.03 4.22
C PHE A 1 -6.06 -0.99 3.11
N SER A 2 -6.51 -2.20 3.43
CA SER A 2 -6.93 -3.20 2.43
C SER A 2 -8.09 -2.72 1.56
N ILE A 3 -9.10 -2.08 2.15
CA ILE A 3 -10.29 -1.57 1.43
C ILE A 3 -9.88 -0.45 0.48
N LEU A 4 -9.02 0.48 0.91
CA LEU A 4 -8.51 1.56 0.08
C LEU A 4 -7.67 1.02 -1.10
N THR A 5 -6.81 0.05 -0.84
CA THR A 5 -5.99 -0.59 -1.88
C THR A 5 -6.85 -1.28 -2.93
N VAL A 6 -7.87 -2.03 -2.51
CA VAL A 6 -8.82 -2.72 -3.40
C VAL A 6 -9.65 -1.71 -4.19
N SER A 7 -10.16 -0.66 -3.54
CA SER A 7 -10.94 0.39 -4.21
C SER A 7 -10.11 1.09 -5.29
N ILE A 8 -8.88 1.51 -4.96
CA ILE A 8 -7.96 2.14 -5.91
C ILE A 8 -7.62 1.19 -7.06
N PHE A 9 -7.42 -0.11 -6.78
CA PHE A 9 -7.19 -1.12 -7.80
C PHE A 9 -8.34 -1.20 -8.83
N PHE A 10 -9.59 -1.30 -8.35
CA PHE A 10 -10.77 -1.36 -9.23
C PHE A 10 -10.94 -0.09 -10.06
N GLU A 11 -10.77 1.07 -9.43
CA GLU A 11 -10.87 2.36 -10.13
C GLU A 11 -9.77 2.55 -11.16
N THR A 12 -8.52 2.21 -10.82
CA THR A 12 -7.38 2.29 -11.74
C THR A 12 -7.58 1.35 -12.93
N ARG A 13 -8.08 0.14 -12.69
CA ARG A 13 -8.40 -0.82 -13.76
C ARG A 13 -9.49 -0.31 -14.70
N SER A 14 -10.49 0.36 -14.15
CA SER A 14 -11.56 1.01 -14.94
C SER A 14 -11.00 2.12 -15.83
N LEU A 15 -10.17 3.00 -15.27
CA LEU A 15 -9.49 4.07 -16.03
C LEU A 15 -8.61 3.53 -17.14
N HIS A 16 -7.80 2.51 -16.90
CA HIS A 16 -6.98 1.88 -17.93
C HIS A 16 -7.80 1.28 -19.07
N ARG A 17 -8.98 0.73 -18.76
CA ARG A 17 -9.90 0.22 -19.78
C ARG A 17 -10.46 1.36 -20.64
N GLN A 18 -10.82 2.48 -20.03
CA GLN A 18 -11.31 3.68 -20.73
C GLN A 18 -10.20 4.30 -21.62
N ILE A 19 -8.97 4.39 -21.10
CA ILE A 19 -7.82 4.88 -21.87
C ILE A 19 -7.56 4.00 -23.09
N ARG A 20 -7.55 2.67 -22.93
CA ARG A 20 -7.38 1.74 -24.06
C ARG A 20 -8.48 1.88 -25.10
N ALA A 21 -9.72 2.01 -24.69
CA ALA A 21 -10.85 2.25 -25.60
C ALA A 21 -10.71 3.60 -26.31
N GLY A 22 -10.25 4.64 -25.58
CA GLY A 22 -9.99 5.96 -26.13
C GLY A 22 -8.87 5.95 -27.18
N ILE A 23 -7.78 5.25 -26.93
CA ILE A 23 -6.65 5.11 -27.88
C ILE A 23 -7.12 4.39 -29.16
N ALA A 24 -7.96 3.39 -29.05
CA ALA A 24 -8.51 2.65 -30.19
C ALA A 24 -9.50 3.48 -31.04
N SER A 25 -10.11 4.52 -30.45
CA SER A 25 -11.14 5.36 -31.10
C SER A 25 -10.71 6.80 -31.41
N ALA A 26 -9.55 7.25 -30.93
CA ALA A 26 -9.19 8.66 -30.95
C ALA A 26 -8.18 9.01 -32.07
N GLU A 27 -8.55 9.96 -32.89
CA GLU A 27 -7.66 10.73 -33.76
C GLU A 27 -6.90 11.87 -33.05
N GLU A 28 -7.14 12.11 -31.75
CA GLU A 28 -6.54 13.24 -31.01
C GLU A 28 -6.02 12.84 -29.62
N GLY A 29 -4.69 12.76 -29.50
CA GLY A 29 -3.99 12.52 -28.21
C GLY A 29 -4.27 13.58 -27.12
N SER A 30 -4.71 14.78 -27.48
CA SER A 30 -5.03 15.86 -26.52
C SER A 30 -6.26 15.53 -25.65
N SER A 31 -7.18 14.74 -26.16
CA SER A 31 -8.41 14.33 -25.44
C SER A 31 -8.17 13.28 -24.34
N LEU A 32 -7.02 12.62 -24.37
CA LEU A 32 -6.66 11.55 -23.41
C LEU A 32 -5.87 12.08 -22.19
N LYS A 33 -5.24 13.25 -22.29
CA LYS A 33 -4.46 13.85 -21.18
C LYS A 33 -5.19 13.88 -19.83
N PRO A 34 -6.46 14.30 -19.71
CA PRO A 34 -7.14 14.30 -18.42
C PRO A 34 -7.36 12.90 -17.84
N LEU A 35 -7.49 11.88 -18.67
CA LEU A 35 -7.61 10.48 -18.23
C LEU A 35 -6.27 9.96 -17.67
N PHE A 36 -5.17 10.26 -18.35
CA PHE A 36 -3.83 9.93 -17.89
C PHE A 36 -3.51 10.61 -16.56
N ASN A 37 -3.78 11.93 -16.43
CA ASN A 37 -3.58 12.67 -15.19
C ASN A 37 -4.36 12.06 -14.01
N ARG A 38 -5.59 11.63 -14.23
CA ARG A 38 -6.39 10.94 -13.20
C ARG A 38 -5.79 9.58 -12.83
N ALA A 39 -5.29 8.83 -13.81
CA ALA A 39 -4.62 7.56 -13.55
C ALA A 39 -3.34 7.76 -12.74
N GLU A 40 -2.51 8.75 -13.07
CA GLU A 40 -1.30 9.09 -12.33
C GLU A 40 -1.58 9.51 -10.88
N GLN A 41 -2.58 10.38 -10.67
CA GLN A 41 -2.96 10.79 -9.31
C GLN A 41 -3.38 9.60 -8.44
N ARG A 42 -4.13 8.65 -8.99
CA ARG A 42 -4.55 7.45 -8.26
C ARG A 42 -3.40 6.49 -8.01
N LEU A 43 -2.50 6.36 -8.98
CA LEU A 43 -1.27 5.58 -8.81
C LEU A 43 -0.38 6.20 -7.73
N ALA A 44 -0.24 7.52 -7.69
CA ALA A 44 0.53 8.20 -6.65
C ALA A 44 -0.01 7.92 -5.24
N VAL A 45 -1.33 7.93 -5.05
CA VAL A 45 -1.95 7.56 -3.77
C VAL A 45 -1.66 6.10 -3.41
N LEU A 46 -1.81 5.18 -4.39
CA LEU A 46 -1.51 3.77 -4.19
C LEU A 46 -0.04 3.55 -3.83
N GLY A 47 0.88 4.23 -4.51
CA GLY A 47 2.31 4.20 -4.22
C GLY A 47 2.64 4.69 -2.81
N THR A 48 2.01 5.79 -2.39
CA THR A 48 2.16 6.31 -1.03
C THR A 48 1.68 5.29 0.02
N LEU A 49 0.53 4.66 -0.19
CA LEU A 49 0.01 3.61 0.70
C LEU A 49 0.92 2.37 0.73
N ALA A 50 1.40 1.93 -0.43
CA ALA A 50 2.31 0.80 -0.55
C ALA A 50 3.62 1.04 0.22
N ASN A 51 4.16 2.25 0.13
CA ASN A 51 5.39 2.63 0.82
C ASN A 51 5.17 2.87 2.32
N ALA A 52 4.02 3.41 2.74
CA ALA A 52 3.72 3.70 4.13
C ALA A 52 3.34 2.46 4.96
N ALA A 53 2.72 1.46 4.34
CA ALA A 53 2.20 0.30 5.06
C ALA A 53 3.25 -0.48 5.87
N PRO A 54 4.50 -0.72 5.39
CA PRO A 54 5.54 -1.36 6.21
C PRO A 54 5.91 -0.55 7.44
N PHE A 55 5.95 0.79 7.33
CA PHE A 55 6.27 1.67 8.45
C PHE A 55 5.17 1.68 9.51
N VAL A 56 3.90 1.56 9.11
CA VAL A 56 2.78 1.40 10.05
C VAL A 56 2.92 0.07 10.80
N GLY A 57 3.29 -1.00 10.11
CA GLY A 57 3.58 -2.29 10.76
C GLY A 57 4.76 -2.20 11.74
N LEU A 58 5.84 -1.54 11.35
CA LEU A 58 7.00 -1.31 12.21
C LEU A 58 6.64 -0.47 13.45
N LEU A 59 5.85 0.57 13.29
CA LEU A 59 5.34 1.37 14.42
C LEU A 59 4.55 0.48 15.41
N GLY A 60 3.75 -0.45 14.90
CA GLY A 60 3.04 -1.44 15.72
C GLY A 60 3.99 -2.29 16.55
N THR A 61 5.13 -2.72 15.99
CA THR A 61 6.17 -3.47 16.72
C THR A 61 6.74 -2.64 17.87
N VAL A 62 7.11 -1.40 17.59
CA VAL A 62 7.67 -0.51 18.62
C VAL A 62 6.69 -0.32 19.78
N ILE A 63 5.43 -0.04 19.49
CA ILE A 63 4.38 0.12 20.51
C ILE A 63 4.16 -1.18 21.28
N GLY A 64 4.15 -2.32 20.61
CA GLY A 64 3.99 -3.63 21.25
C GLY A 64 5.11 -3.95 22.23
N ILE A 65 6.36 -3.67 21.86
CA ILE A 65 7.54 -3.86 22.71
C ILE A 65 7.46 -2.91 23.92
N ILE A 66 7.14 -1.65 23.72
CA ILE A 66 6.95 -0.69 24.82
C ILE A 66 5.91 -1.19 25.83
N ARG A 67 4.78 -1.70 25.37
CA ARG A 67 3.72 -2.28 26.23
C ARG A 67 4.22 -3.51 26.97
N ALA A 68 4.97 -4.40 26.30
CA ALA A 68 5.54 -5.58 26.95
C ALA A 68 6.43 -5.20 28.13
N PHE A 69 7.35 -4.25 27.95
CA PHE A 69 8.21 -3.77 29.02
C PHE A 69 7.45 -3.03 30.12
N HIS A 70 6.44 -2.26 29.77
CA HIS A 70 5.60 -1.60 30.78
C HIS A 70 4.85 -2.59 31.66
N THR A 71 4.34 -3.68 31.09
CA THR A 71 3.67 -4.74 31.85
C THR A 71 4.62 -5.40 32.85
N ILE A 72 5.87 -5.64 32.45
CA ILE A 72 6.89 -6.22 33.36
C ILE A 72 7.21 -5.28 34.50
N SER A 73 7.36 -3.99 34.25
CA SER A 73 7.70 -3.02 35.28
C SER A 73 6.62 -2.91 36.35
N GLN A 74 5.38 -3.26 36.05
CA GLN A 74 4.26 -3.28 37.00
C GLN A 74 4.07 -4.64 37.70
N ALA A 75 4.59 -5.72 37.10
CA ALA A 75 4.49 -7.07 37.69
C ALA A 75 5.60 -7.26 38.75
N SER A 76 5.48 -6.60 39.90
CA SER A 76 6.43 -6.71 40.99
C SER A 76 6.43 -8.12 41.59
N GLY A 77 7.41 -8.97 41.23
CA GLY A 77 7.87 -10.03 42.10
C GLY A 77 7.40 -11.47 41.84
N ALA A 78 6.81 -11.83 40.75
CA ALA A 78 6.52 -13.23 40.42
C ALA A 78 7.20 -13.65 39.11
N GLY A 79 7.85 -14.80 39.10
CA GLY A 79 8.74 -15.34 38.01
C GLY A 79 8.13 -15.51 36.60
N GLY A 80 7.11 -14.75 36.24
CA GLY A 80 6.46 -14.76 34.94
C GLY A 80 6.91 -13.70 33.93
N GLY A 81 7.88 -12.87 34.27
CA GLY A 81 8.32 -11.75 33.45
C GLY A 81 8.74 -12.14 32.03
N MET A 82 9.47 -13.23 31.87
CA MET A 82 9.94 -13.71 30.57
C MET A 82 8.77 -14.15 29.65
N THR A 83 7.76 -14.80 30.22
CA THR A 83 6.59 -15.25 29.45
C THR A 83 5.72 -14.07 28.99
N LEU A 84 5.59 -13.06 29.85
CA LEU A 84 4.87 -11.81 29.52
C LEU A 84 5.59 -11.03 28.40
N VAL A 85 6.93 -10.96 28.46
CA VAL A 85 7.74 -10.35 27.38
C VAL A 85 7.57 -11.08 26.07
N ALA A 86 7.71 -12.41 26.10
CA ALA A 86 7.59 -13.24 24.89
C ALA A 86 6.21 -13.08 24.23
N GLY A 87 5.14 -13.00 25.03
CA GLY A 87 3.79 -12.72 24.54
C GLY A 87 3.66 -11.35 23.87
N GLY A 88 4.15 -10.31 24.52
CA GLY A 88 4.09 -8.93 23.97
C GLY A 88 4.94 -8.75 22.71
N ILE A 89 6.11 -9.39 22.64
CA ILE A 89 6.93 -9.38 21.41
C ILE A 89 6.24 -10.15 20.30
N SER A 90 5.63 -11.30 20.59
CA SER A 90 4.89 -12.07 19.59
C SER A 90 3.74 -11.25 18.99
N GLU A 91 2.95 -10.56 19.79
CA GLU A 91 1.88 -9.68 19.33
C GLU A 91 2.43 -8.52 18.48
N ALA A 92 3.54 -7.94 18.89
CA ALA A 92 4.22 -6.89 18.15
C ALA A 92 4.65 -7.35 16.74
N LEU A 93 5.23 -8.55 16.62
CA LEU A 93 5.65 -9.11 15.33
C LEU A 93 4.47 -9.36 14.38
N VAL A 94 3.31 -9.71 14.89
CA VAL A 94 2.07 -9.85 14.09
C VAL A 94 1.70 -8.52 13.42
N SER A 95 1.89 -7.39 14.10
CA SER A 95 1.64 -6.06 13.52
C SER A 95 2.53 -5.77 12.30
N THR A 96 3.81 -6.12 12.36
CA THR A 96 4.72 -5.98 11.20
C THR A 96 4.33 -6.92 10.08
N ALA A 97 4.00 -8.17 10.38
CA ALA A 97 3.55 -9.14 9.38
C ALA A 97 2.28 -8.65 8.66
N ALA A 98 1.32 -8.08 9.40
CA ALA A 98 0.12 -7.48 8.82
C ALA A 98 0.44 -6.27 7.92
N GLY A 99 1.37 -5.39 8.33
CA GLY A 99 1.83 -4.27 7.51
C GLY A 99 2.45 -4.72 6.19
N LEU A 100 3.30 -5.75 6.22
CA LEU A 100 3.93 -6.34 5.03
C LEU A 100 2.91 -7.06 4.13
N ALA A 101 1.95 -7.77 4.71
CA ALA A 101 0.90 -8.45 3.97
C ALA A 101 0.03 -7.49 3.13
N VAL A 102 -0.08 -6.23 3.55
CA VAL A 102 -0.74 -5.17 2.77
C VAL A 102 0.23 -4.51 1.79
N ALA A 103 1.45 -4.21 2.23
CA ALA A 103 2.44 -3.48 1.44
C ALA A 103 2.86 -4.23 0.17
N ILE A 104 3.10 -5.54 0.28
CA ILE A 104 3.62 -6.35 -0.82
C ILE A 104 2.64 -6.35 -2.01
N PRO A 105 1.36 -6.76 -1.87
CA PRO A 105 0.44 -6.73 -3.00
C PRO A 105 0.15 -5.31 -3.48
N ALA A 106 0.11 -4.31 -2.60
CA ALA A 106 -0.08 -2.92 -3.00
C ALA A 106 1.09 -2.42 -3.88
N SER A 107 2.33 -2.75 -3.54
CA SER A 107 3.52 -2.42 -4.35
C SER A 107 3.51 -3.12 -5.70
N MET A 108 3.12 -4.40 -5.74
CA MET A 108 3.02 -5.15 -6.99
C MET A 108 1.97 -4.54 -7.94
N ILE A 109 0.82 -4.18 -7.40
CA ILE A 109 -0.26 -3.53 -8.15
C ILE A 109 0.18 -2.16 -8.65
N PHE A 110 0.81 -1.35 -7.79
CA PHE A 110 1.35 -0.04 -8.14
C PHE A 110 2.34 -0.13 -9.30
N ASN A 111 3.35 -1.00 -9.20
CA ASN A 111 4.37 -1.18 -10.23
C ASN A 111 3.76 -1.67 -11.55
N TYR A 112 2.83 -2.60 -11.50
CA TYR A 112 2.15 -3.12 -12.69
C TYR A 112 1.39 -2.02 -13.44
N PHE A 113 0.59 -1.22 -12.74
CA PHE A 113 -0.18 -0.15 -13.36
C PHE A 113 0.69 1.04 -13.81
N THR A 114 1.74 1.37 -13.10
CA THR A 114 2.70 2.39 -13.52
C THR A 114 3.32 2.01 -14.85
N PHE A 115 3.80 0.79 -14.98
CA PHE A 115 4.36 0.29 -16.25
C PHE A 115 3.34 0.26 -17.40
N GLN A 116 2.08 -0.12 -17.11
CA GLN A 116 1.01 -0.07 -18.10
C GLN A 116 0.69 1.36 -18.52
N ASN A 117 0.67 2.30 -17.58
CA ASN A 117 0.40 3.69 -17.86
C ASN A 117 1.48 4.31 -18.76
N GLU A 118 2.75 4.06 -18.46
CA GLU A 118 3.88 4.51 -19.29
C GLU A 118 3.76 4.00 -20.73
N LYS A 119 3.50 2.70 -20.92
CA LYS A 119 3.29 2.11 -22.25
C LYS A 119 2.13 2.74 -23.01
N LEU A 120 1.04 3.03 -22.33
CA LEU A 120 -0.14 3.64 -22.93
C LEU A 120 0.14 5.10 -23.33
N MET A 121 0.88 5.84 -22.52
CA MET A 121 1.29 7.21 -22.82
C MET A 121 2.21 7.24 -24.06
N GLU A 122 3.19 6.36 -24.10
CA GLU A 122 4.09 6.22 -25.26
C GLU A 122 3.32 5.89 -26.54
N SER A 123 2.39 4.93 -26.48
CA SER A 123 1.58 4.53 -27.66
C SER A 123 0.59 5.60 -28.09
N ALA A 124 0.16 6.48 -27.19
CA ALA A 124 -0.74 7.60 -27.49
C ALA A 124 -0.01 8.88 -27.94
N GLY A 125 1.33 8.88 -27.96
CA GLY A 125 2.15 10.07 -28.28
C GLY A 125 1.95 11.23 -27.28
N VAL A 126 1.61 10.92 -26.03
CA VAL A 126 1.44 11.89 -24.94
C VAL A 126 2.78 11.99 -24.20
N GLU A 127 3.43 13.13 -24.28
CA GLU A 127 4.61 13.50 -23.50
C GLU A 127 4.22 14.32 -22.26
#